data_0fad0765b5c7c724bd1f1438ce919e93
#
_entry.id   0fad0765b5c7c724bd1f1438ce919e93
#
_cell.length_a   1.000
_cell.length_b   1.000
_cell.length_c   1.000
_cell.angle_alpha   90.00
_cell.angle_beta   90.00
_cell.angle_gamma   90.00
#
_symmetry.space_group_name_H-M   'P 1'
#
loop_
_entity.id
_entity.type
_entity.pdbx_description
1 polymer ?
#
loop_
_entity_poly.entity_id
_entity_poly.type
_entity_poly.pdbx_seq_one_letter_code
_entity_poly.pdbx_strand_id
1 'polypeptide(L)'
;MSVLTVVNESLSAHHCDHHEKETIMRELDRICRRVKRRSGVKACLGLSIVLFVALTVPTAGAADRTPRIAAVVTEYRHNSHADVIVSRLLQTETLDGKGRRPDLELVSLYTDQVPSNDTSRKLAAEHGFKIFDSVAGALTLGGDKLAVDGVLLVAEHGDYAKSETGQTIYPKRRLFEQIAAVFEANGRGVPVFCDKHLADNWEDAKWLYDSAAKYKAPLMAGSSLPTLWRYPAVDVRRDAKLEELVAVSYHTLDAYGFHAVEMVQSLVERRAGGETGVRAVRCIEGDAVWQAAKDGVFDRKLLDAALSRLKERPLRSDKTLEELVKNPVLFTIEYEDGLKAHIVTLNGAVVEWTAAWRYQDDSQVESTVFWTQEARPYMHFSYLLRGVEQMMHTGRATWPVERTLMTSGVLDSLLISKLRGGERLETPHLKFAYRSEFDWRQPPPPPPGRDSREQ
;
A
#
# COMPACT_ATOMS: atom_id res chain seq x y z
N MET A 1 -54.00 -6.51 7.50
CA MET A 1 -52.97 -7.30 6.82
C MET A 1 -51.93 -7.75 7.83
N SER A 2 -51.60 -9.03 7.88
CA SER A 2 -50.62 -9.53 8.86
C SER A 2 -49.19 -9.25 8.33
N VAL A 3 -48.23 -9.11 9.25
CA VAL A 3 -46.81 -8.88 8.93
C VAL A 3 -46.25 -9.95 7.96
N LEU A 4 -46.81 -11.17 8.05
CA LEU A 4 -46.49 -12.28 7.14
C LEU A 4 -46.92 -12.03 5.69
N THR A 5 -48.04 -11.29 5.47
CA THR A 5 -48.52 -10.98 4.12
C THR A 5 -47.60 -9.94 3.43
N VAL A 6 -47.15 -8.93 4.18
CA VAL A 6 -46.24 -7.89 3.65
C VAL A 6 -44.87 -8.44 3.34
N VAL A 7 -44.34 -9.36 4.16
CA VAL A 7 -43.04 -10.01 3.92
C VAL A 7 -43.09 -10.93 2.71
N ASN A 8 -44.20 -11.63 2.50
CA ASN A 8 -44.37 -12.53 1.36
C ASN A 8 -44.51 -11.77 0.02
N GLU A 9 -45.18 -10.60 0.04
CA GLU A 9 -45.25 -9.73 -1.14
C GLU A 9 -43.89 -9.08 -1.49
N SER A 10 -43.11 -8.72 -0.46
CA SER A 10 -41.73 -8.18 -0.67
C SER A 10 -40.75 -9.21 -1.19
N LEU A 11 -40.86 -10.48 -0.75
CA LEU A 11 -39.99 -11.58 -1.21
C LEU A 11 -40.36 -12.11 -2.60
N SER A 12 -41.59 -11.86 -3.08
CA SER A 12 -42.02 -12.23 -4.43
C SER A 12 -41.57 -11.25 -5.51
N ALA A 13 -41.17 -10.04 -5.12
CA ALA A 13 -40.65 -9.01 -6.04
C ALA A 13 -39.14 -9.19 -6.36
N HIS A 14 -38.44 -10.09 -5.68
CA HIS A 14 -37.03 -10.35 -5.88
C HIS A 14 -36.81 -11.82 -6.24
N HIS A 15 -35.95 -12.09 -7.23
CA HIS A 15 -35.53 -13.44 -7.66
C HIS A 15 -34.68 -14.15 -6.58
N CYS A 16 -35.30 -14.49 -5.45
CA CYS A 16 -34.69 -15.37 -4.45
C CYS A 16 -35.07 -16.82 -4.72
N ASP A 17 -34.12 -17.73 -4.58
CA ASP A 17 -34.34 -19.17 -4.73
C ASP A 17 -35.39 -19.67 -3.71
N HIS A 18 -36.21 -20.62 -4.12
CA HIS A 18 -37.31 -21.18 -3.32
C HIS A 18 -36.82 -21.77 -1.99
N HIS A 19 -35.60 -22.24 -1.93
CA HIS A 19 -34.96 -22.83 -0.75
C HIS A 19 -34.53 -21.78 0.29
N GLU A 20 -34.08 -20.61 -0.15
CA GLU A 20 -33.74 -19.49 0.74
C GLU A 20 -35.00 -18.88 1.38
N LYS A 21 -36.05 -18.76 0.62
CA LYS A 21 -37.34 -18.25 1.14
C LYS A 21 -37.89 -19.12 2.28
N GLU A 22 -37.86 -20.44 2.12
CA GLU A 22 -38.27 -21.37 3.17
C GLU A 22 -37.39 -21.28 4.43
N THR A 23 -36.12 -21.09 4.27
CA THR A 23 -35.17 -20.97 5.39
C THR A 23 -35.39 -19.71 6.20
N ILE A 24 -35.58 -18.57 5.54
CA ILE A 24 -35.88 -17.28 6.18
C ILE A 24 -37.21 -17.34 6.92
N MET A 25 -38.23 -17.92 6.31
CA MET A 25 -39.58 -18.07 6.94
C MET A 25 -39.55 -18.98 8.17
N ARG A 26 -38.76 -20.05 8.17
CA ARG A 26 -38.60 -20.95 9.33
C ARG A 26 -37.89 -20.26 10.50
N GLU A 27 -36.88 -19.41 10.21
CA GLU A 27 -36.16 -18.67 11.25
C GLU A 27 -36.99 -17.54 11.86
N LEU A 28 -37.78 -16.83 11.05
CA LEU A 28 -38.74 -15.82 11.54
C LEU A 28 -39.81 -16.45 12.43
N ASP A 29 -40.31 -17.62 12.09
CA ASP A 29 -41.31 -18.33 12.89
C ASP A 29 -40.70 -18.84 14.23
N ARG A 30 -39.42 -19.23 14.24
CA ARG A 30 -38.66 -19.55 15.47
C ARG A 30 -38.53 -18.33 16.39
N ILE A 31 -38.18 -17.18 15.84
CA ILE A 31 -38.03 -15.93 16.60
C ILE A 31 -39.38 -15.51 17.19
N CYS A 32 -40.44 -15.53 16.41
CA CYS A 32 -41.78 -15.24 16.89
C CYS A 32 -42.23 -16.17 18.01
N ARG A 33 -41.96 -17.47 17.94
CA ARG A 33 -42.30 -18.43 19.02
C ARG A 33 -41.46 -18.22 20.28
N ARG A 34 -40.19 -17.80 20.16
CA ARG A 34 -39.31 -17.45 21.29
C ARG A 34 -39.78 -16.21 22.05
N VAL A 35 -40.23 -15.19 21.31
CA VAL A 35 -40.80 -13.95 21.88
C VAL A 35 -42.09 -14.25 22.61
N LYS A 36 -43.00 -15.04 22.01
CA LYS A 36 -44.26 -15.45 22.67
C LYS A 36 -44.07 -16.28 23.95
N ARG A 37 -43.00 -17.05 24.09
CA ARG A 37 -42.70 -17.84 25.30
C ARG A 37 -42.11 -17.04 26.46
N ARG A 38 -41.52 -15.84 26.21
CA ARG A 38 -40.89 -15.01 27.24
C ARG A 38 -41.74 -13.89 27.81
N SER A 39 -42.85 -13.54 27.17
CA SER A 39 -43.76 -12.52 27.66
C SER A 39 -45.09 -13.13 28.09
N GLY A 40 -45.08 -13.59 29.35
CA GLY A 40 -46.32 -13.98 30.04
C GLY A 40 -47.13 -12.77 30.51
N VAL A 41 -47.62 -11.92 29.60
CA VAL A 41 -48.53 -10.81 29.95
C VAL A 41 -49.71 -10.79 28.96
N LYS A 42 -50.88 -11.04 29.52
CA LYS A 42 -52.17 -10.73 28.90
C LYS A 42 -52.37 -9.23 29.06
N ALA A 43 -52.28 -8.45 28.00
CA ALA A 43 -52.92 -7.15 27.89
C ALA A 43 -53.01 -6.74 26.42
N CYS A 44 -54.22 -6.57 25.94
CA CYS A 44 -54.55 -5.77 24.76
C CYS A 44 -54.22 -4.31 25.09
N LEU A 45 -53.31 -3.68 24.36
CA LEU A 45 -53.39 -2.29 23.90
C LEU A 45 -52.26 -2.06 22.92
N GLY A 46 -52.59 -1.45 21.80
CA GLY A 46 -51.69 -1.25 20.68
C GLY A 46 -50.48 -0.40 21.04
N LEU A 47 -49.31 -0.98 20.82
CA LEU A 47 -48.07 -0.22 20.65
C LEU A 47 -47.42 -0.78 19.39
N SER A 48 -47.59 -0.07 18.28
CA SER A 48 -46.89 -0.32 17.02
C SER A 48 -45.44 0.06 17.23
N ILE A 49 -44.64 -0.89 17.68
CA ILE A 49 -43.16 -0.76 17.56
C ILE A 49 -42.82 -1.07 16.11
N VAL A 50 -42.68 0.00 15.30
CA VAL A 50 -42.07 -0.06 13.98
C VAL A 50 -40.58 -0.27 14.22
N LEU A 51 -40.15 -1.53 14.28
CA LEU A 51 -38.76 -1.88 14.21
C LEU A 51 -38.32 -1.68 12.75
N PHE A 52 -37.82 -0.49 12.42
CA PHE A 52 -37.07 -0.26 11.20
C PHE A 52 -35.78 -1.05 11.32
N VAL A 53 -35.79 -2.33 10.99
CA VAL A 53 -34.61 -3.05 10.54
C VAL A 53 -34.33 -2.47 9.17
N ALA A 54 -33.43 -1.46 9.12
CA ALA A 54 -32.81 -1.06 7.89
C ALA A 54 -31.96 -2.25 7.42
N LEU A 55 -32.57 -3.15 6.67
CA LEU A 55 -31.88 -4.05 5.77
C LEU A 55 -31.17 -3.14 4.76
N THR A 56 -29.94 -2.78 5.03
CA THR A 56 -29.02 -2.35 3.99
C THR A 56 -28.81 -3.56 3.09
N VAL A 57 -29.71 -3.73 2.14
CA VAL A 57 -29.51 -4.62 1.00
C VAL A 57 -28.27 -4.04 0.29
N PRO A 58 -27.15 -4.76 0.21
CA PRO A 58 -26.10 -4.33 -0.70
C PRO A 58 -26.76 -4.27 -2.07
N THR A 59 -26.69 -3.12 -2.71
CA THR A 59 -27.11 -2.98 -4.11
C THR A 59 -26.27 -3.96 -4.91
N ALA A 60 -26.80 -5.14 -5.16
CA ALA A 60 -26.30 -6.10 -6.12
C ALA A 60 -26.44 -5.48 -7.52
N GLY A 61 -25.44 -4.71 -7.92
CA GLY A 61 -25.44 -4.00 -9.20
C GLY A 61 -24.06 -3.66 -9.73
N ALA A 62 -22.98 -3.90 -8.92
CA ALA A 62 -21.60 -3.59 -9.33
C ALA A 62 -20.68 -4.84 -9.39
N ALA A 63 -21.15 -6.04 -9.05
CA ALA A 63 -20.28 -7.22 -8.85
C ALA A 63 -19.96 -8.02 -10.12
N ASP A 64 -20.45 -7.62 -11.30
CA ASP A 64 -20.38 -8.43 -12.52
C ASP A 64 -19.68 -7.72 -13.71
N ARG A 65 -19.05 -6.57 -13.48
CA ARG A 65 -18.42 -5.79 -14.54
C ARG A 65 -16.98 -5.46 -14.18
N THR A 66 -16.04 -5.73 -15.10
CA THR A 66 -14.64 -5.29 -14.99
C THR A 66 -14.54 -3.79 -14.73
N PRO A 67 -13.88 -3.34 -13.66
CA PRO A 67 -13.72 -1.93 -13.34
C PRO A 67 -12.93 -1.18 -14.42
N ARG A 68 -13.45 -0.02 -14.83
CA ARG A 68 -12.86 0.86 -15.83
C ARG A 68 -11.90 1.84 -15.15
N ILE A 69 -10.65 1.82 -15.55
CA ILE A 69 -9.55 2.52 -14.86
C ILE A 69 -9.02 3.65 -15.73
N ALA A 70 -8.88 4.84 -15.12
CA ALA A 70 -8.06 5.91 -15.65
C ALA A 70 -6.65 5.82 -15.05
N ALA A 71 -5.61 5.94 -15.86
CA ALA A 71 -4.26 6.13 -15.40
C ALA A 71 -3.81 7.59 -15.54
N VAL A 72 -3.24 8.15 -14.49
CA VAL A 72 -2.64 9.49 -14.44
C VAL A 72 -1.16 9.29 -14.13
N VAL A 73 -0.29 9.55 -15.11
CA VAL A 73 1.12 9.21 -15.00
C VAL A 73 2.01 10.42 -15.33
N THR A 74 3.23 10.42 -14.77
CA THR A 74 4.22 11.46 -15.11
C THR A 74 4.83 11.24 -16.48
N GLU A 75 5.32 10.03 -16.75
CA GLU A 75 5.81 9.59 -18.06
C GLU A 75 5.53 8.11 -18.28
N TYR A 76 5.51 7.65 -19.52
CA TYR A 76 5.25 6.25 -19.85
C TYR A 76 6.29 5.73 -20.85
N ARG A 77 7.42 5.28 -20.35
CA ARG A 77 8.50 4.68 -21.16
C ARG A 77 8.82 3.27 -20.70
N HIS A 78 9.53 2.51 -21.49
CA HIS A 78 9.94 1.15 -21.16
C HIS A 78 10.63 1.07 -19.77
N ASN A 79 10.18 0.15 -18.95
CA ASN A 79 10.62 -0.06 -17.56
C ASN A 79 10.39 1.14 -16.61
N SER A 80 9.57 2.15 -16.97
CA SER A 80 9.08 3.10 -15.99
C SER A 80 8.02 2.46 -15.08
N HIS A 81 7.71 3.06 -13.93
CA HIS A 81 6.64 2.58 -13.06
C HIS A 81 5.28 2.52 -13.80
N ALA A 82 4.98 3.50 -14.67
CA ALA A 82 3.80 3.43 -15.52
C ALA A 82 3.82 2.17 -16.42
N ASP A 83 4.94 1.83 -17.05
CA ASP A 83 5.04 0.61 -17.85
C ASP A 83 4.84 -0.65 -16.99
N VAL A 84 5.56 -0.75 -15.87
CA VAL A 84 5.51 -1.98 -15.07
C VAL A 84 4.25 -2.14 -14.23
N ILE A 85 3.44 -1.10 -14.05
CA ILE A 85 2.15 -1.16 -13.35
C ILE A 85 1.00 -1.18 -14.37
N VAL A 86 0.91 -0.16 -15.23
CA VAL A 86 -0.25 0.04 -16.11
C VAL A 86 -0.25 -0.95 -17.28
N SER A 87 0.92 -1.30 -17.86
CA SER A 87 0.96 -2.28 -18.95
C SER A 87 0.47 -3.68 -18.55
N ARG A 88 0.42 -4.00 -17.24
CA ARG A 88 -0.19 -5.27 -16.77
C ARG A 88 -1.69 -5.35 -17.04
N LEU A 89 -2.39 -4.21 -17.07
CA LEU A 89 -3.80 -4.16 -17.44
C LEU A 89 -3.98 -4.41 -18.95
N LEU A 90 -3.00 -4.05 -19.75
CA LEU A 90 -3.02 -4.23 -21.21
C LEU A 90 -2.61 -5.65 -21.63
N GLN A 91 -1.70 -6.26 -20.88
CA GLN A 91 -1.11 -7.55 -21.21
C GLN A 91 -1.48 -8.62 -20.18
N THR A 92 -0.54 -8.96 -19.31
CA THR A 92 -0.69 -9.92 -18.20
C THR A 92 0.21 -9.52 -17.04
N GLU A 93 0.04 -10.15 -15.90
CA GLU A 93 0.93 -9.97 -14.73
C GLU A 93 2.42 -10.18 -15.05
N THR A 94 2.72 -10.92 -16.09
CA THR A 94 4.10 -11.20 -16.54
C THR A 94 4.59 -10.33 -17.69
N LEU A 95 3.78 -9.35 -18.13
CA LEU A 95 4.13 -8.39 -19.20
C LEU A 95 4.57 -9.03 -20.54
N ASP A 96 4.06 -10.21 -20.86
CA ASP A 96 4.40 -10.95 -22.09
C ASP A 96 3.22 -11.69 -22.72
N GLY A 97 2.01 -11.35 -22.27
CA GLY A 97 0.78 -12.00 -22.73
C GLY A 97 0.53 -13.41 -22.19
N LYS A 98 1.43 -13.93 -21.35
CA LYS A 98 1.31 -15.26 -20.71
C LYS A 98 0.99 -15.08 -19.21
N GLY A 99 0.20 -15.97 -18.65
CA GLY A 99 -0.19 -15.90 -17.25
C GLY A 99 -1.50 -15.14 -17.02
N ARG A 100 -1.78 -14.81 -15.76
CA ARG A 100 -3.02 -14.16 -15.36
C ARG A 100 -3.14 -12.75 -15.92
N ARG A 101 -4.30 -12.41 -16.42
CA ARG A 101 -4.68 -11.02 -16.74
C ARG A 101 -5.39 -10.40 -15.53
N PRO A 102 -4.99 -9.20 -15.06
CA PRO A 102 -5.79 -8.48 -14.07
C PRO A 102 -7.21 -8.21 -14.59
N ASP A 103 -8.22 -8.33 -13.73
CA ASP A 103 -9.59 -7.99 -14.06
C ASP A 103 -9.85 -6.49 -13.87
N LEU A 104 -9.10 -5.70 -14.60
CA LEU A 104 -9.18 -4.24 -14.66
C LEU A 104 -9.02 -3.80 -16.12
N GLU A 105 -9.86 -2.87 -16.58
CA GLU A 105 -9.80 -2.32 -17.93
C GLU A 105 -9.21 -0.92 -17.93
N LEU A 106 -8.05 -0.72 -18.58
CA LEU A 106 -7.53 0.62 -18.84
C LEU A 106 -8.35 1.27 -19.94
N VAL A 107 -9.14 2.30 -19.63
CA VAL A 107 -9.98 3.02 -20.62
C VAL A 107 -9.43 4.38 -21.01
N SER A 108 -8.62 4.98 -20.14
CA SER A 108 -8.05 6.31 -20.38
C SER A 108 -6.70 6.50 -19.73
N LEU A 109 -5.92 7.43 -20.28
CA LEU A 109 -4.61 7.81 -19.81
C LEU A 109 -4.42 9.33 -19.92
N TYR A 110 -3.78 9.91 -18.92
CA TYR A 110 -3.14 11.24 -18.97
C TYR A 110 -1.64 11.06 -18.69
N THR A 111 -0.79 11.71 -19.49
CA THR A 111 0.66 11.76 -19.29
C THR A 111 1.11 13.20 -19.08
N ASP A 112 1.83 13.49 -17.99
CA ASP A 112 2.31 14.83 -17.68
C ASP A 112 3.49 15.26 -18.57
N GLN A 113 4.39 14.32 -18.86
CA GLN A 113 5.52 14.49 -19.76
C GLN A 113 5.53 13.40 -20.83
N VAL A 114 6.02 13.77 -22.03
CA VAL A 114 6.09 12.89 -23.19
C VAL A 114 7.52 12.91 -23.72
N PRO A 115 8.43 12.12 -23.12
CA PRO A 115 9.82 12.04 -23.58
C PRO A 115 9.90 11.38 -24.97
N SER A 116 11.04 11.53 -25.65
CA SER A 116 11.24 10.97 -26.99
C SER A 116 11.10 9.45 -27.08
N ASN A 117 11.26 8.74 -25.96
CA ASN A 117 11.08 7.30 -25.84
C ASN A 117 9.74 6.90 -25.19
N ASP A 118 8.74 7.81 -25.23
CA ASP A 118 7.37 7.52 -24.80
C ASP A 118 6.78 6.33 -25.56
N THR A 119 6.11 5.44 -24.85
CA THR A 119 5.45 4.26 -25.42
C THR A 119 3.94 4.32 -25.34
N SER A 120 3.38 5.29 -24.62
CA SER A 120 1.95 5.36 -24.33
C SER A 120 1.08 5.50 -25.59
N ARG A 121 1.51 6.31 -26.57
CA ARG A 121 0.78 6.56 -27.81
C ARG A 121 0.70 5.31 -28.69
N LYS A 122 1.79 4.56 -28.75
CA LYS A 122 1.84 3.26 -29.43
C LYS A 122 0.90 2.26 -28.75
N LEU A 123 0.99 2.13 -27.41
CA LEU A 123 0.15 1.23 -26.64
C LEU A 123 -1.34 1.61 -26.76
N ALA A 124 -1.68 2.91 -26.79
CA ALA A 124 -3.06 3.35 -27.01
C ALA A 124 -3.62 2.92 -28.37
N ALA A 125 -2.81 3.00 -29.42
CA ALA A 125 -3.20 2.54 -30.76
C ALA A 125 -3.35 1.01 -30.83
N GLU A 126 -2.51 0.24 -30.09
CA GLU A 126 -2.54 -1.21 -30.06
C GLU A 126 -3.68 -1.78 -29.20
N HIS A 127 -4.02 -1.12 -28.09
CA HIS A 127 -4.96 -1.66 -27.10
C HIS A 127 -6.29 -0.89 -27.01
N GLY A 128 -6.43 0.25 -27.70
CA GLY A 128 -7.70 0.95 -27.87
C GLY A 128 -8.12 1.86 -26.72
N PHE A 129 -7.28 2.10 -25.70
CA PHE A 129 -7.57 3.10 -24.67
C PHE A 129 -7.34 4.53 -25.20
N LYS A 130 -7.98 5.53 -24.58
CA LYS A 130 -7.89 6.92 -25.01
C LYS A 130 -6.85 7.70 -24.20
N ILE A 131 -6.07 8.55 -24.87
CA ILE A 131 -5.21 9.53 -24.20
C ILE A 131 -5.90 10.89 -24.22
N PHE A 132 -5.85 11.60 -23.09
CA PHE A 132 -6.43 12.93 -22.92
C PHE A 132 -5.36 13.94 -22.50
N ASP A 133 -5.56 15.20 -22.88
CA ASP A 133 -4.64 16.31 -22.59
C ASP A 133 -4.84 16.89 -21.18
N SER A 134 -5.79 16.35 -20.40
CA SER A 134 -6.05 16.76 -19.03
C SER A 134 -6.46 15.56 -18.16
N VAL A 135 -6.17 15.66 -16.87
CA VAL A 135 -6.64 14.69 -15.87
C VAL A 135 -8.17 14.63 -15.86
N ALA A 136 -8.85 15.77 -15.91
CA ALA A 136 -10.31 15.82 -15.98
C ALA A 136 -10.84 15.06 -17.20
N GLY A 137 -10.27 15.30 -18.39
CA GLY A 137 -10.64 14.57 -19.60
C GLY A 137 -10.46 13.07 -19.46
N ALA A 138 -9.37 12.61 -18.84
CA ALA A 138 -9.13 11.18 -18.60
C ALA A 138 -10.18 10.57 -17.65
N LEU A 139 -10.55 11.26 -16.57
CA LEU A 139 -11.52 10.74 -15.59
C LEU A 139 -12.98 10.80 -16.09
N THR A 140 -13.28 11.76 -16.98
CA THR A 140 -14.64 11.94 -17.53
C THR A 140 -14.80 11.31 -18.92
N LEU A 141 -13.73 10.76 -19.50
CA LEU A 141 -13.67 10.27 -20.89
C LEU A 141 -14.08 11.33 -21.92
N GLY A 142 -13.75 12.59 -21.61
CA GLY A 142 -14.06 13.77 -22.43
C GLY A 142 -15.47 14.30 -22.25
N GLY A 143 -16.27 13.77 -21.33
CA GLY A 143 -17.59 14.30 -20.97
C GLY A 143 -17.57 15.20 -19.72
N ASP A 144 -18.76 15.44 -19.16
CA ASP A 144 -18.95 16.34 -18.01
C ASP A 144 -18.99 15.59 -16.65
N LYS A 145 -19.09 14.26 -16.67
CA LYS A 145 -19.28 13.44 -15.46
C LYS A 145 -18.17 12.42 -15.30
N LEU A 146 -17.85 12.13 -14.04
CA LEU A 146 -16.94 11.04 -13.69
C LEU A 146 -17.43 9.72 -14.32
N ALA A 147 -16.60 9.15 -15.19
CA ALA A 147 -16.95 8.03 -16.08
C ALA A 147 -16.07 6.79 -15.89
N VAL A 148 -15.21 6.80 -14.87
CA VAL A 148 -14.32 5.68 -14.51
C VAL A 148 -14.66 5.15 -13.12
N ASP A 149 -14.24 3.91 -12.84
CA ASP A 149 -14.49 3.21 -11.57
C ASP A 149 -13.31 3.30 -10.61
N GLY A 150 -12.12 3.67 -11.13
CA GLY A 150 -10.92 3.83 -10.32
C GLY A 150 -9.83 4.61 -11.05
N VAL A 151 -8.83 5.04 -10.27
CA VAL A 151 -7.69 5.82 -10.77
C VAL A 151 -6.39 5.19 -10.31
N LEU A 152 -5.43 5.04 -11.25
CA LEU A 152 -4.03 4.75 -10.96
C LEU A 152 -3.22 6.04 -11.11
N LEU A 153 -2.77 6.62 -9.99
CA LEU A 153 -1.85 7.76 -9.98
C LEU A 153 -0.41 7.22 -9.86
N VAL A 154 0.28 7.14 -10.99
CA VAL A 154 1.66 6.64 -11.06
C VAL A 154 2.59 7.78 -11.42
N ALA A 155 2.92 8.60 -10.42
CA ALA A 155 3.73 9.79 -10.56
C ALA A 155 5.16 9.56 -10.09
N GLU A 156 5.85 8.70 -10.80
CA GLU A 156 7.25 8.34 -10.64
C GLU A 156 7.97 8.47 -11.98
N HIS A 157 9.25 8.83 -11.96
CA HIS A 157 10.04 9.19 -13.13
C HIS A 157 9.61 10.52 -13.79
N GLY A 158 10.47 11.02 -14.67
CA GLY A 158 10.31 12.31 -15.32
C GLY A 158 11.39 13.30 -14.91
N ASP A 159 11.42 14.44 -15.60
CA ASP A 159 12.34 15.55 -15.32
C ASP A 159 11.66 16.56 -14.39
N TYR A 160 11.96 16.44 -13.10
CA TYR A 160 11.41 17.27 -12.04
C TYR A 160 12.52 17.79 -11.14
N ALA A 161 12.31 18.94 -10.52
CA ALA A 161 13.22 19.55 -9.58
C ALA A 161 13.47 18.65 -8.36
N LYS A 162 14.56 18.89 -7.66
CA LYS A 162 14.87 18.28 -6.38
C LYS A 162 14.67 19.28 -5.24
N SER A 163 14.20 18.76 -4.11
CA SER A 163 14.12 19.51 -2.85
C SER A 163 15.52 19.72 -2.26
N GLU A 164 15.61 20.55 -1.23
CA GLU A 164 16.84 20.75 -0.45
C GLU A 164 17.32 19.45 0.23
N THR A 165 16.40 18.54 0.54
CA THR A 165 16.70 17.22 1.10
C THR A 165 17.15 16.21 0.05
N GLY A 166 17.15 16.59 -1.25
CA GLY A 166 17.57 15.76 -2.37
C GLY A 166 16.49 14.85 -2.95
N GLN A 167 15.25 14.94 -2.45
CA GLN A 167 14.11 14.19 -2.99
C GLN A 167 13.66 14.79 -4.33
N THR A 168 13.15 13.95 -5.24
CA THR A 168 12.53 14.42 -6.46
C THR A 168 11.11 14.90 -6.18
N ILE A 169 10.83 16.16 -6.51
CA ILE A 169 9.52 16.79 -6.30
C ILE A 169 8.57 16.34 -7.41
N TYR A 170 8.07 15.11 -7.30
CA TYR A 170 7.07 14.62 -8.24
C TYR A 170 5.74 15.38 -8.09
N PRO A 171 5.00 15.66 -9.17
CA PRO A 171 3.81 16.54 -9.13
C PRO A 171 2.58 15.84 -8.56
N LYS A 172 2.72 14.99 -7.55
CA LYS A 172 1.62 14.18 -6.97
C LYS A 172 0.51 15.04 -6.42
N ARG A 173 0.86 16.10 -5.67
CA ARG A 173 -0.10 17.08 -5.14
C ARG A 173 -0.89 17.72 -6.28
N ARG A 174 -0.22 18.30 -7.26
CA ARG A 174 -0.85 18.97 -8.42
C ARG A 174 -1.75 18.03 -9.23
N LEU A 175 -1.33 16.78 -9.43
CA LEU A 175 -2.14 15.79 -10.16
C LEU A 175 -3.35 15.34 -9.33
N PHE A 176 -3.16 15.14 -8.03
CA PHE A 176 -4.28 14.76 -7.17
C PHE A 176 -5.28 15.89 -6.96
N GLU A 177 -4.85 17.15 -6.98
CA GLU A 177 -5.76 18.32 -6.97
C GLU A 177 -6.71 18.30 -8.16
N GLN A 178 -6.22 17.93 -9.35
CA GLN A 178 -7.06 17.79 -10.54
C GLN A 178 -8.02 16.60 -10.44
N ILE A 179 -7.59 15.47 -9.86
CA ILE A 179 -8.47 14.34 -9.56
C ILE A 179 -9.55 14.76 -8.57
N ALA A 180 -9.17 15.42 -7.48
CA ALA A 180 -10.08 15.89 -6.44
C ALA A 180 -11.10 16.90 -6.97
N ALA A 181 -10.72 17.77 -7.89
CA ALA A 181 -11.64 18.70 -8.56
C ALA A 181 -12.76 17.97 -9.34
N VAL A 182 -12.43 16.87 -10.01
CA VAL A 182 -13.44 16.02 -10.67
C VAL A 182 -14.35 15.36 -9.64
N PHE A 183 -13.81 14.88 -8.51
CA PHE A 183 -14.61 14.30 -7.44
C PHE A 183 -15.56 15.34 -6.82
N GLU A 184 -15.07 16.57 -6.60
CA GLU A 184 -15.87 17.67 -6.08
C GLU A 184 -17.03 18.02 -7.01
N ALA A 185 -16.77 18.18 -8.30
CA ALA A 185 -17.80 18.47 -9.31
C ALA A 185 -18.85 17.37 -9.43
N ASN A 186 -18.54 16.13 -9.06
CA ASN A 186 -19.45 14.99 -9.11
C ASN A 186 -20.02 14.58 -7.73
N GLY A 187 -19.65 15.24 -6.64
CA GLY A 187 -20.10 14.95 -5.28
C GLY A 187 -19.71 13.55 -4.77
N ARG A 188 -18.75 12.87 -5.44
CA ARG A 188 -18.27 11.54 -5.05
C ARG A 188 -16.87 11.27 -5.56
N GLY A 189 -16.10 10.46 -4.82
CA GLY A 189 -14.84 9.88 -5.30
C GLY A 189 -15.01 8.45 -5.80
N VAL A 190 -13.94 7.92 -6.39
CA VAL A 190 -13.73 6.50 -6.72
C VAL A 190 -12.41 6.03 -6.10
N PRO A 191 -12.15 4.72 -5.98
CA PRO A 191 -10.88 4.21 -5.52
C PRO A 191 -9.69 4.81 -6.27
N VAL A 192 -8.66 5.21 -5.52
CA VAL A 192 -7.40 5.73 -6.07
C VAL A 192 -6.25 4.92 -5.50
N PHE A 193 -5.40 4.41 -6.38
CA PHE A 193 -4.08 3.93 -5.99
C PHE A 193 -3.05 5.00 -6.33
N CYS A 194 -2.24 5.39 -5.35
CA CYS A 194 -1.08 6.27 -5.55
C CYS A 194 0.20 5.45 -5.42
N ASP A 195 0.99 5.39 -6.48
CA ASP A 195 2.32 4.78 -6.40
C ASP A 195 3.20 5.56 -5.40
N LYS A 196 4.15 4.88 -4.79
CA LYS A 196 5.04 5.48 -3.76
C LYS A 196 5.66 6.80 -4.23
N HIS A 197 5.90 7.76 -3.37
CA HIS A 197 5.38 8.06 -2.03
C HIS A 197 3.92 8.54 -2.10
N LEU A 198 3.31 9.00 -1.00
CA LEU A 198 2.15 9.90 -1.14
C LEU A 198 2.59 11.27 -1.67
N ALA A 199 3.66 11.83 -1.10
CA ALA A 199 4.37 13.01 -1.60
C ALA A 199 5.81 13.01 -1.06
N ASP A 200 6.65 13.93 -1.55
CA ASP A 200 8.03 14.13 -1.10
C ASP A 200 8.13 14.85 0.25
N ASN A 201 7.06 15.48 0.71
CA ASN A 201 6.97 16.17 1.98
C ASN A 201 5.69 15.81 2.75
N TRP A 202 5.70 16.04 4.06
CA TRP A 202 4.59 15.71 4.95
C TRP A 202 3.30 16.49 4.64
N GLU A 203 3.39 17.79 4.39
CA GLU A 203 2.23 18.65 4.17
C GLU A 203 1.42 18.18 2.96
N ASP A 204 2.08 17.87 1.88
CA ASP A 204 1.44 17.39 0.66
C ASP A 204 0.92 15.96 0.81
N ALA A 205 1.67 15.08 1.49
CA ALA A 205 1.22 13.71 1.79
C ALA A 205 -0.06 13.72 2.64
N LYS A 206 -0.08 14.53 3.68
CA LYS A 206 -1.25 14.73 4.56
C LYS A 206 -2.44 15.32 3.80
N TRP A 207 -2.19 16.28 2.93
CA TRP A 207 -3.22 16.89 2.11
C TRP A 207 -3.87 15.87 1.15
N LEU A 208 -3.08 14.98 0.51
CA LEU A 208 -3.62 13.92 -0.33
C LEU A 208 -4.54 12.99 0.48
N TYR A 209 -4.08 12.57 1.64
CA TYR A 209 -4.83 11.73 2.56
C TYR A 209 -6.18 12.37 2.95
N ASP A 210 -6.14 13.63 3.43
CA ASP A 210 -7.33 14.36 3.85
C ASP A 210 -8.30 14.62 2.69
N SER A 211 -7.77 14.92 1.51
CA SER A 211 -8.58 15.13 0.30
C SER A 211 -9.31 13.86 -0.12
N ALA A 212 -8.65 12.71 -0.11
CA ALA A 212 -9.29 11.44 -0.40
C ALA A 212 -10.42 11.15 0.60
N ALA A 213 -10.19 11.38 1.89
CA ALA A 213 -11.19 11.23 2.94
C ALA A 213 -12.39 12.18 2.75
N LYS A 214 -12.13 13.45 2.38
CA LYS A 214 -13.17 14.46 2.09
C LYS A 214 -14.16 13.98 1.02
N TYR A 215 -13.66 13.37 -0.04
CA TYR A 215 -14.50 12.88 -1.15
C TYR A 215 -14.92 11.41 -0.99
N LYS A 216 -14.63 10.79 0.15
CA LYS A 216 -14.89 9.37 0.42
C LYS A 216 -14.32 8.45 -0.66
N ALA A 217 -13.19 8.84 -1.23
CA ALA A 217 -12.45 8.05 -2.18
C ALA A 217 -11.58 7.03 -1.43
N PRO A 218 -11.79 5.72 -1.59
CA PRO A 218 -10.86 4.74 -1.05
C PRO A 218 -9.47 5.02 -1.60
N LEU A 219 -8.51 5.31 -0.71
CA LEU A 219 -7.12 5.59 -1.07
C LEU A 219 -6.23 4.45 -0.62
N MET A 220 -5.41 3.96 -1.51
CA MET A 220 -4.35 3.00 -1.21
C MET A 220 -3.06 3.50 -1.85
N ALA A 221 -1.94 3.31 -1.18
CA ALA A 221 -0.65 3.75 -1.68
C ALA A 221 0.46 2.80 -1.26
N GLY A 222 1.65 3.03 -1.77
CA GLY A 222 2.86 2.40 -1.28
C GLY A 222 3.63 1.59 -2.30
N SER A 223 4.68 0.96 -1.81
CA SER A 223 5.60 0.16 -2.60
C SER A 223 5.21 -1.32 -2.65
N SER A 224 5.87 -2.06 -3.52
CA SER A 224 5.69 -3.50 -3.64
C SER A 224 6.37 -4.32 -2.54
N LEU A 225 7.30 -3.73 -1.76
CA LEU A 225 8.08 -4.48 -0.76
C LEU A 225 7.20 -5.20 0.28
N PRO A 226 6.14 -4.60 0.83
CA PRO A 226 5.27 -5.30 1.78
C PRO A 226 4.56 -6.54 1.21
N THR A 227 4.45 -6.67 -0.11
CA THR A 227 3.65 -7.72 -0.78
C THR A 227 4.46 -8.82 -1.44
N LEU A 228 5.79 -8.66 -1.55
CA LEU A 228 6.66 -9.56 -2.31
C LEU A 228 7.15 -10.78 -1.50
N TRP A 229 8.02 -11.56 -2.11
CA TRP A 229 8.63 -12.76 -1.49
C TRP A 229 9.53 -12.41 -0.32
N ARG A 230 9.51 -13.28 0.70
CA ARG A 230 10.41 -13.25 1.84
C ARG A 230 11.11 -14.60 1.99
N TYR A 231 12.41 -14.58 2.25
CA TYR A 231 13.19 -15.80 2.43
C TYR A 231 14.07 -15.70 3.69
N PRO A 232 13.79 -16.51 4.73
CA PRO A 232 12.65 -17.43 4.87
C PRO A 232 11.31 -16.68 4.86
N ALA A 233 10.22 -17.41 4.59
CA ALA A 233 8.85 -16.88 4.53
C ALA A 233 8.31 -16.62 5.95
N VAL A 234 8.84 -15.58 6.60
CA VAL A 234 8.47 -15.15 7.96
C VAL A 234 7.95 -13.72 7.98
N ASP A 235 7.11 -13.44 8.97
CA ASP A 235 6.57 -12.11 9.26
C ASP A 235 6.57 -11.87 10.75
N VAL A 236 6.50 -10.61 11.19
CA VAL A 236 6.33 -10.30 12.61
C VAL A 236 5.04 -10.93 13.12
N ARG A 237 5.14 -11.67 14.23
CA ARG A 237 3.99 -12.29 14.90
C ARG A 237 2.98 -11.21 15.28
N ARG A 238 1.73 -11.38 14.82
CA ARG A 238 0.67 -10.41 15.12
C ARG A 238 0.47 -10.30 16.64
N ASP A 239 0.32 -9.05 17.11
CA ASP A 239 0.15 -8.68 18.53
C ASP A 239 1.30 -9.12 19.46
N ALA A 240 2.46 -9.49 18.92
CA ALA A 240 3.66 -9.74 19.72
C ALA A 240 4.38 -8.43 20.11
N LYS A 241 5.03 -8.43 21.27
CA LYS A 241 5.82 -7.27 21.72
C LYS A 241 7.20 -7.31 21.08
N LEU A 242 7.44 -6.42 20.13
CA LEU A 242 8.77 -6.22 19.57
C LEU A 242 9.68 -5.49 20.55
N GLU A 243 10.93 -5.91 20.62
CA GLU A 243 11.99 -5.24 21.37
C GLU A 243 12.76 -4.27 20.48
N GLU A 244 13.24 -4.76 19.33
CA GLU A 244 14.04 -3.99 18.37
C GLU A 244 13.97 -4.64 16.99
N LEU A 245 14.11 -3.81 15.95
CA LEU A 245 14.21 -4.23 14.56
C LEU A 245 15.37 -3.51 13.89
N VAL A 246 16.23 -4.26 13.18
CA VAL A 246 17.29 -3.73 12.32
C VAL A 246 17.07 -4.20 10.88
N ALA A 247 17.03 -3.25 9.97
CA ALA A 247 16.89 -3.50 8.53
C ALA A 247 18.11 -3.02 7.75
N VAL A 248 18.30 -3.58 6.57
CA VAL A 248 19.38 -3.21 5.64
C VAL A 248 18.76 -2.70 4.34
N SER A 249 19.35 -1.61 3.85
CA SER A 249 19.00 -0.95 2.60
C SER A 249 20.23 -0.66 1.76
N TYR A 250 20.00 -0.18 0.55
CA TYR A 250 21.04 0.22 -0.38
C TYR A 250 20.53 1.30 -1.34
N HIS A 251 21.41 1.82 -2.20
CA HIS A 251 21.14 2.81 -3.23
C HIS A 251 20.78 4.20 -2.66
N THR A 252 19.83 4.92 -3.23
CA THR A 252 19.48 6.31 -2.85
C THR A 252 18.60 6.38 -1.61
N LEU A 253 18.75 7.44 -0.82
CA LEU A 253 17.96 7.65 0.38
C LEU A 253 16.53 8.15 0.08
N ASP A 254 16.29 8.70 -1.12
CA ASP A 254 14.95 9.08 -1.59
C ASP A 254 14.14 7.81 -1.95
N ALA A 255 14.26 7.30 -3.16
CA ALA A 255 13.43 6.21 -3.65
C ALA A 255 13.63 4.90 -2.87
N TYR A 256 14.88 4.49 -2.63
CA TYR A 256 15.20 3.24 -1.93
C TYR A 256 15.05 3.37 -0.41
N GLY A 257 15.32 4.56 0.14
CA GLY A 257 15.02 4.85 1.53
C GLY A 257 13.53 4.75 1.83
N PHE A 258 12.66 5.23 0.92
CA PHE A 258 11.22 5.05 1.06
C PHE A 258 10.85 3.56 1.13
N HIS A 259 11.35 2.74 0.21
CA HIS A 259 11.10 1.31 0.22
C HIS A 259 11.54 0.67 1.54
N ALA A 260 12.70 1.03 2.06
CA ALA A 260 13.21 0.50 3.31
C ALA A 260 12.36 0.89 4.52
N VAL A 261 11.93 2.17 4.61
CA VAL A 261 11.04 2.63 5.69
C VAL A 261 9.68 1.93 5.60
N GLU A 262 9.10 1.78 4.40
CA GLU A 262 7.80 1.10 4.25
C GLU A 262 7.89 -0.41 4.50
N MET A 263 9.01 -1.04 4.14
CA MET A 263 9.30 -2.42 4.51
C MET A 263 9.30 -2.59 6.04
N VAL A 264 10.04 -1.75 6.75
CA VAL A 264 10.07 -1.74 8.21
C VAL A 264 8.68 -1.48 8.78
N GLN A 265 7.98 -0.46 8.26
CA GLN A 265 6.64 -0.11 8.73
C GLN A 265 5.65 -1.27 8.58
N SER A 266 5.72 -2.02 7.47
CA SER A 266 4.87 -3.20 7.24
C SER A 266 5.11 -4.35 8.23
N LEU A 267 6.30 -4.41 8.84
CA LEU A 267 6.64 -5.37 9.89
C LEU A 267 6.17 -4.88 11.26
N VAL A 268 6.52 -3.62 11.60
CA VAL A 268 6.28 -3.10 12.94
C VAL A 268 4.81 -2.78 13.21
N GLU A 269 3.99 -2.48 12.21
CA GLU A 269 2.55 -2.24 12.38
C GLU A 269 1.77 -3.46 12.88
N ARG A 270 2.39 -4.66 12.83
CA ARG A 270 1.80 -5.93 13.29
C ARG A 270 1.98 -6.17 14.79
N ARG A 271 2.86 -5.39 15.46
CA ARG A 271 3.17 -5.54 16.88
C ARG A 271 1.98 -5.30 17.80
N ALA A 272 2.13 -5.65 19.07
CA ALA A 272 1.13 -5.40 20.10
C ALA A 272 0.71 -3.91 20.12
N GLY A 273 -0.59 -3.68 20.05
CA GLY A 273 -1.15 -2.32 19.94
C GLY A 273 -1.30 -1.80 18.50
N GLY A 274 -0.65 -2.42 17.51
CA GLY A 274 -0.59 -1.91 16.13
C GLY A 274 0.39 -0.75 15.99
N GLU A 275 0.18 0.16 15.05
CA GLU A 275 0.96 1.39 14.94
C GLU A 275 0.51 2.41 15.99
N THR A 276 1.47 2.96 16.73
CA THR A 276 1.24 3.87 17.87
C THR A 276 1.64 5.32 17.59
N GLY A 277 2.31 5.56 16.47
CA GLY A 277 2.92 6.84 16.10
C GLY A 277 4.42 6.85 16.28
N VAL A 278 5.08 7.75 15.57
CA VAL A 278 6.54 7.97 15.64
C VAL A 278 6.81 9.24 16.45
N ARG A 279 7.60 9.08 17.51
CA ARG A 279 7.95 10.17 18.43
C ARG A 279 9.11 11.00 17.90
N ALA A 280 10.14 10.35 17.38
CA ALA A 280 11.32 11.03 16.87
C ALA A 280 12.03 10.19 15.80
N VAL A 281 12.82 10.88 15.00
CA VAL A 281 13.69 10.26 13.99
C VAL A 281 15.09 10.86 14.02
N ARG A 282 16.06 10.10 13.55
CA ARG A 282 17.44 10.56 13.37
C ARG A 282 18.09 9.90 12.15
N CYS A 283 18.83 10.68 11.36
CA CYS A 283 19.68 10.20 10.26
C CYS A 283 21.12 10.60 10.48
N ILE A 284 22.03 9.64 10.60
CA ILE A 284 23.49 9.88 10.67
C ILE A 284 24.20 9.16 9.54
N GLU A 285 25.40 9.64 9.19
CA GLU A 285 26.18 9.15 8.04
C GLU A 285 27.66 8.93 8.39
N GLY A 286 28.33 8.14 7.57
CA GLY A 286 29.76 7.91 7.65
C GLY A 286 30.19 7.18 8.92
N ASP A 287 31.38 7.52 9.44
CA ASP A 287 31.97 6.86 10.61
C ASP A 287 31.08 6.92 11.87
N ALA A 288 30.20 7.90 11.97
CA ALA A 288 29.24 8.01 13.07
C ALA A 288 28.29 6.80 13.13
N VAL A 289 28.01 6.13 12.00
CA VAL A 289 27.20 4.91 11.96
C VAL A 289 27.91 3.75 12.66
N TRP A 290 29.19 3.58 12.40
CA TRP A 290 29.99 2.54 13.02
C TRP A 290 30.25 2.81 14.51
N GLN A 291 30.39 4.10 14.86
CA GLN A 291 30.47 4.48 16.27
C GLN A 291 29.15 4.20 17.00
N ALA A 292 28.00 4.52 16.37
CA ALA A 292 26.67 4.21 16.93
C ALA A 292 26.49 2.69 17.17
N ALA A 293 27.00 1.84 16.28
CA ALA A 293 26.99 0.40 16.48
C ALA A 293 27.83 -0.04 17.71
N LYS A 294 29.01 0.56 17.89
CA LYS A 294 29.88 0.30 19.06
C LYS A 294 29.25 0.78 20.36
N ASP A 295 28.58 1.90 20.32
CA ASP A 295 27.89 2.51 21.46
C ASP A 295 26.54 1.82 21.80
N GLY A 296 26.13 0.80 21.03
CA GLY A 296 24.90 0.06 21.25
C GLY A 296 23.63 0.84 20.93
N VAL A 297 23.69 1.80 20.01
CA VAL A 297 22.50 2.52 19.52
C VAL A 297 21.54 1.56 18.84
N PHE A 298 22.09 0.54 18.17
CA PHE A 298 21.34 -0.60 17.63
C PHE A 298 22.09 -1.91 17.88
N ASP A 299 21.37 -3.03 17.94
CA ASP A 299 21.98 -4.34 18.18
C ASP A 299 22.72 -4.85 16.93
N ARG A 300 24.04 -4.92 16.99
CA ARG A 300 24.89 -5.47 15.92
C ARG A 300 24.54 -6.91 15.57
N LYS A 301 24.04 -7.73 16.52
CA LYS A 301 23.62 -9.10 16.24
C LYS A 301 22.41 -9.15 15.32
N LEU A 302 21.48 -8.18 15.44
CA LEU A 302 20.36 -8.06 14.51
C LEU A 302 20.85 -7.67 13.11
N LEU A 303 21.79 -6.73 13.00
CA LEU A 303 22.42 -6.40 11.72
C LEU A 303 23.06 -7.64 11.09
N ASP A 304 23.85 -8.39 11.85
CA ASP A 304 24.55 -9.59 11.35
C ASP A 304 23.52 -10.69 10.94
N ALA A 305 22.44 -10.83 11.67
CA ALA A 305 21.34 -11.74 11.33
C ALA A 305 20.61 -11.32 10.04
N ALA A 306 20.38 -10.02 9.82
CA ALA A 306 19.83 -9.50 8.57
C ALA A 306 20.78 -9.78 7.40
N LEU A 307 22.08 -9.45 7.54
CA LEU A 307 23.09 -9.69 6.51
C LEU A 307 23.27 -11.18 6.17
N SER A 308 23.07 -12.08 7.13
CA SER A 308 23.16 -13.53 6.89
C SER A 308 22.10 -14.05 5.90
N ARG A 309 21.04 -13.28 5.65
CA ARG A 309 19.96 -13.64 4.72
C ARG A 309 20.22 -13.22 3.28
N LEU A 310 21.23 -12.38 3.04
CA LEU A 310 21.60 -11.96 1.69
C LEU A 310 21.88 -13.17 0.81
N LYS A 311 21.24 -13.22 -0.34
CA LYS A 311 21.43 -14.26 -1.36
C LYS A 311 22.41 -13.81 -2.42
N GLU A 312 22.29 -12.56 -2.85
CA GLU A 312 23.21 -11.90 -3.75
C GLU A 312 24.30 -11.21 -2.91
N ARG A 313 25.46 -11.86 -2.78
CA ARG A 313 26.57 -11.33 -1.99
C ARG A 313 27.56 -10.59 -2.84
N PRO A 314 27.59 -9.25 -2.78
CA PRO A 314 28.84 -8.53 -3.01
C PRO A 314 29.84 -8.65 -1.85
N LEU A 315 29.41 -9.13 -0.67
CA LEU A 315 30.30 -9.46 0.46
C LEU A 315 31.25 -10.63 0.11
N ARG A 316 31.94 -10.47 -0.99
CA ARG A 316 33.13 -11.28 -1.27
C ARG A 316 34.26 -10.57 -0.59
N SER A 317 34.67 -10.99 0.59
CA SER A 317 36.02 -10.59 0.95
C SER A 317 36.41 -10.97 2.35
N ASP A 318 37.64 -11.12 2.49
CA ASP A 318 38.57 -10.88 3.58
C ASP A 318 38.41 -9.49 4.25
N LYS A 319 37.59 -8.57 3.72
CA LYS A 319 37.32 -7.23 4.26
C LYS A 319 36.14 -7.18 5.21
N THR A 320 36.25 -6.37 6.24
CA THR A 320 35.17 -6.06 7.14
C THR A 320 34.08 -5.22 6.43
N LEU A 321 32.90 -5.16 7.01
CA LEU A 321 31.81 -4.33 6.49
C LEU A 321 32.20 -2.84 6.48
N GLU A 322 32.91 -2.40 7.50
CA GLU A 322 33.44 -1.04 7.66
C GLU A 322 34.48 -0.68 6.57
N GLU A 323 35.24 -1.66 6.09
CA GLU A 323 36.18 -1.46 4.98
C GLU A 323 35.49 -1.39 3.62
N LEU A 324 34.38 -2.13 3.45
CA LEU A 324 33.61 -2.17 2.20
C LEU A 324 32.73 -0.94 2.02
N VAL A 325 32.06 -0.48 3.08
CA VAL A 325 31.09 0.61 3.03
C VAL A 325 31.70 1.91 3.54
N LYS A 326 32.02 2.80 2.61
CA LYS A 326 32.70 4.08 2.93
C LYS A 326 31.73 5.13 3.51
N ASN A 327 30.50 5.15 3.04
CA ASN A 327 29.49 6.13 3.45
C ASN A 327 28.20 5.41 3.86
N PRO A 328 28.19 4.69 5.01
CA PRO A 328 26.97 4.11 5.54
C PRO A 328 26.03 5.21 5.99
N VAL A 329 24.72 4.91 5.97
CA VAL A 329 23.70 5.79 6.55
C VAL A 329 22.86 4.98 7.52
N LEU A 330 22.57 5.56 8.67
CA LEU A 330 21.68 4.98 9.69
C LEU A 330 20.46 5.87 9.85
N PHE A 331 19.29 5.30 9.60
CA PHE A 331 18.00 5.83 10.01
C PHE A 331 17.60 5.19 11.34
N THR A 332 17.28 5.99 12.33
CA THR A 332 16.69 5.56 13.60
C THR A 332 15.27 6.13 13.69
N ILE A 333 14.29 5.27 13.96
CA ILE A 333 12.88 5.59 14.13
C ILE A 333 12.49 5.19 15.54
N GLU A 334 12.06 6.16 16.35
CA GLU A 334 11.61 5.96 17.73
C GLU A 334 10.08 6.05 17.77
N TYR A 335 9.41 4.94 18.10
CA TYR A 335 7.96 4.90 18.20
C TYR A 335 7.45 5.36 19.58
N GLU A 336 6.18 5.76 19.65
CA GLU A 336 5.57 6.24 20.90
C GLU A 336 5.53 5.18 22.01
N ASP A 337 5.44 3.92 21.68
CA ASP A 337 5.46 2.78 22.62
C ASP A 337 6.86 2.35 23.08
N GLY A 338 7.89 3.05 22.61
CA GLY A 338 9.29 2.81 22.99
C GLY A 338 10.04 1.86 22.07
N LEU A 339 9.37 1.21 21.09
CA LEU A 339 10.06 0.44 20.06
C LEU A 339 11.04 1.35 19.31
N LYS A 340 12.21 0.79 18.95
CA LYS A 340 13.14 1.42 18.01
C LYS A 340 13.33 0.52 16.80
N ALA A 341 13.27 1.13 15.61
CA ALA A 341 13.65 0.49 14.38
C ALA A 341 14.83 1.24 13.75
N HIS A 342 15.76 0.48 13.20
CA HIS A 342 16.98 0.97 12.60
C HIS A 342 17.11 0.48 11.17
N ILE A 343 17.51 1.34 10.24
CA ILE A 343 17.75 0.99 8.85
C ILE A 343 19.17 1.42 8.51
N VAL A 344 20.01 0.45 8.15
CA VAL A 344 21.40 0.69 7.77
C VAL A 344 21.52 0.58 6.25
N THR A 345 21.84 1.70 5.57
CA THR A 345 22.09 1.72 4.13
C THR A 345 23.57 1.42 3.89
N LEU A 346 23.86 0.34 3.15
CA LEU A 346 25.19 -0.25 3.00
C LEU A 346 25.61 -0.32 1.53
N ASN A 347 25.72 0.84 0.87
CA ASN A 347 26.13 0.95 -0.52
C ASN A 347 27.51 0.35 -0.76
N GLY A 348 27.62 -0.52 -1.78
CA GLY A 348 28.85 -1.23 -2.13
C GLY A 348 28.99 -2.61 -1.46
N ALA A 349 28.21 -2.90 -0.43
CA ALA A 349 28.21 -4.20 0.25
C ALA A 349 26.94 -5.02 0.03
N VAL A 350 25.81 -4.39 -0.27
CA VAL A 350 24.53 -5.07 -0.44
C VAL A 350 23.76 -4.54 -1.66
N VAL A 351 22.88 -5.38 -2.22
CA VAL A 351 21.95 -5.08 -3.31
C VAL A 351 20.55 -5.67 -3.04
N GLU A 352 20.26 -5.99 -1.80
CA GLU A 352 19.00 -6.57 -1.36
C GLU A 352 18.51 -5.88 -0.08
N TRP A 353 17.19 -5.92 0.17
CA TRP A 353 16.60 -5.50 1.43
C TRP A 353 16.45 -6.67 2.37
N THR A 354 16.91 -6.52 3.60
CA THR A 354 16.76 -7.52 4.65
C THR A 354 16.29 -6.87 5.94
N ALA A 355 15.68 -7.66 6.82
CA ALA A 355 15.34 -7.24 8.18
C ALA A 355 15.54 -8.37 9.17
N ALA A 356 15.90 -8.01 10.39
CA ALA A 356 15.94 -8.90 11.54
C ALA A 356 15.29 -8.21 12.74
N TRP A 357 14.63 -8.99 13.58
CA TRP A 357 13.95 -8.47 14.76
C TRP A 357 13.98 -9.46 15.91
N ARG A 358 13.77 -8.95 17.11
CA ARG A 358 13.67 -9.69 18.36
C ARG A 358 12.41 -9.27 19.13
N TYR A 359 11.83 -10.23 19.84
CA TYR A 359 10.69 -10.01 20.71
C TYR A 359 11.13 -9.84 22.16
N GLN A 360 10.32 -9.13 22.96
CA GLN A 360 10.61 -8.94 24.40
C GLN A 360 10.50 -10.24 25.21
N ASP A 361 9.69 -11.19 24.78
CA ASP A 361 9.42 -12.46 25.45
C ASP A 361 10.19 -13.66 24.87
N ASP A 362 11.02 -13.41 23.84
CA ASP A 362 11.73 -14.45 23.13
C ASP A 362 13.11 -13.97 22.68
N SER A 363 14.16 -14.62 23.13
CA SER A 363 15.52 -14.27 22.74
C SER A 363 15.90 -14.69 21.31
N GLN A 364 15.02 -15.41 20.61
CA GLN A 364 15.26 -15.81 19.22
C GLN A 364 15.20 -14.59 18.29
N VAL A 365 16.13 -14.56 17.36
CA VAL A 365 16.17 -13.57 16.30
C VAL A 365 15.53 -14.16 15.06
N GLU A 366 14.47 -13.51 14.59
CA GLU A 366 13.89 -13.78 13.28
C GLU A 366 14.50 -12.82 12.25
N SER A 367 14.69 -13.30 11.02
CA SER A 367 15.24 -12.48 9.94
C SER A 367 14.84 -13.00 8.57
N THR A 368 14.72 -12.09 7.60
CA THR A 368 14.33 -12.42 6.23
C THR A 368 14.92 -11.45 5.22
N VAL A 369 15.13 -11.92 3.98
CA VAL A 369 15.36 -11.07 2.83
C VAL A 369 14.04 -10.80 2.12
N PHE A 370 13.81 -9.55 1.73
CA PHE A 370 12.71 -9.12 0.86
C PHE A 370 13.23 -9.17 -0.58
N TRP A 371 12.88 -10.23 -1.29
CA TRP A 371 13.46 -10.47 -2.60
C TRP A 371 12.64 -9.79 -3.70
N THR A 372 13.25 -8.81 -4.35
CA THR A 372 12.74 -8.19 -5.56
C THR A 372 13.28 -8.90 -6.79
N GLN A 373 12.44 -9.10 -7.80
CA GLN A 373 12.91 -9.50 -9.10
C GLN A 373 13.32 -8.24 -9.87
N GLU A 374 14.62 -7.95 -9.92
CA GLU A 374 15.17 -6.73 -10.52
C GLU A 374 15.28 -6.78 -12.06
N ALA A 375 14.73 -7.83 -12.67
CA ALA A 375 14.63 -7.98 -14.12
C ALA A 375 13.18 -8.00 -14.57
N ARG A 376 12.89 -7.58 -15.82
CA ARG A 376 11.55 -7.72 -16.40
C ARG A 376 11.13 -9.20 -16.35
N PRO A 377 9.94 -9.53 -15.85
CA PRO A 377 8.76 -8.67 -15.73
C PRO A 377 8.58 -7.95 -14.39
N TYR A 378 9.57 -7.89 -13.49
CA TYR A 378 9.42 -7.23 -12.19
C TYR A 378 8.15 -7.70 -11.43
N MET A 379 8.06 -9.00 -11.19
CA MET A 379 6.85 -9.67 -10.67
C MET A 379 6.37 -9.12 -9.32
N HIS A 380 7.24 -8.49 -8.54
CA HIS A 380 6.84 -7.83 -7.29
C HIS A 380 5.75 -6.77 -7.51
N PHE A 381 5.74 -6.08 -8.66
CA PHE A 381 4.63 -5.15 -9.01
C PHE A 381 3.31 -5.87 -9.31
N SER A 382 3.34 -7.13 -9.70
CA SER A 382 2.11 -7.91 -9.89
C SER A 382 1.40 -8.17 -8.56
N TYR A 383 2.16 -8.43 -7.50
CA TYR A 383 1.56 -8.64 -6.17
C TYR A 383 1.04 -7.34 -5.55
N LEU A 384 1.72 -6.23 -5.79
CA LEU A 384 1.18 -4.90 -5.50
C LEU A 384 -0.16 -4.69 -6.24
N LEU A 385 -0.18 -4.94 -7.54
CA LEU A 385 -1.36 -4.73 -8.39
C LEU A 385 -2.54 -5.63 -7.99
N ARG A 386 -2.32 -6.85 -7.49
CA ARG A 386 -3.40 -7.70 -6.97
C ARG A 386 -4.14 -7.05 -5.79
N GLY A 387 -3.41 -6.39 -4.89
CA GLY A 387 -4.03 -5.62 -3.82
C GLY A 387 -4.82 -4.42 -4.35
N VAL A 388 -4.29 -3.74 -5.37
CA VAL A 388 -4.98 -2.65 -6.05
C VAL A 388 -6.26 -3.15 -6.73
N GLU A 389 -6.18 -4.24 -7.47
CA GLU A 389 -7.32 -4.89 -8.13
C GLU A 389 -8.43 -5.23 -7.12
N GLN A 390 -8.07 -5.81 -5.98
CA GLN A 390 -9.03 -6.09 -4.90
C GLN A 390 -9.73 -4.80 -4.43
N MET A 391 -8.98 -3.70 -4.25
CA MET A 391 -9.58 -2.42 -3.88
C MET A 391 -10.53 -1.89 -4.95
N MET A 392 -10.17 -1.98 -6.24
CA MET A 392 -11.02 -1.49 -7.34
C MET A 392 -12.35 -2.25 -7.41
N HIS A 393 -12.37 -3.55 -7.09
CA HIS A 393 -13.60 -4.35 -7.04
C HIS A 393 -14.42 -4.14 -5.78
N THR A 394 -13.77 -4.00 -4.62
CA THR A 394 -14.46 -3.99 -3.32
C THR A 394 -14.79 -2.58 -2.81
N GLY A 395 -14.15 -1.56 -3.35
CA GLY A 395 -14.21 -0.20 -2.80
C GLY A 395 -13.54 -0.07 -1.43
N ARG A 396 -12.67 -1.02 -1.03
CA ARG A 396 -11.96 -1.01 0.25
C ARG A 396 -10.48 -1.22 0.02
N ALA A 397 -9.64 -0.38 0.62
CA ALA A 397 -8.20 -0.53 0.58
C ALA A 397 -7.79 -1.90 1.16
N THR A 398 -6.89 -2.61 0.46
CA THR A 398 -6.37 -3.92 0.88
C THR A 398 -5.43 -3.81 2.09
N TRP A 399 -4.72 -2.70 2.19
CA TRP A 399 -3.93 -2.29 3.36
C TRP A 399 -4.16 -0.81 3.63
N PRO A 400 -3.94 -0.38 4.90
CA PRO A 400 -4.21 1.00 5.29
C PRO A 400 -3.24 1.96 4.59
N VAL A 401 -3.78 3.03 4.02
CA VAL A 401 -2.98 4.13 3.43
C VAL A 401 -2.17 4.87 4.50
N GLU A 402 -2.57 4.78 5.74
CA GLU A 402 -1.86 5.32 6.91
C GLU A 402 -0.44 4.79 7.01
N ARG A 403 -0.17 3.55 6.56
CA ARG A 403 1.20 3.02 6.42
C ARG A 403 2.04 3.93 5.56
N THR A 404 1.57 4.24 4.35
CA THR A 404 2.31 5.06 3.38
C THR A 404 2.36 6.52 3.80
N LEU A 405 1.31 7.04 4.47
CA LEU A 405 1.32 8.36 5.07
C LEU A 405 2.41 8.46 6.15
N MET A 406 2.48 7.48 7.07
CA MET A 406 3.53 7.41 8.09
C MET A 406 4.91 7.33 7.44
N THR A 407 5.09 6.44 6.48
CA THR A 407 6.35 6.26 5.76
C THR A 407 6.81 7.53 5.05
N SER A 408 5.90 8.27 4.39
CA SER A 408 6.23 9.54 3.72
C SER A 408 6.71 10.59 4.73
N GLY A 409 6.00 10.75 5.84
CA GLY A 409 6.40 11.73 6.87
C GLY A 409 7.67 11.33 7.63
N VAL A 410 7.88 10.04 7.88
CA VAL A 410 9.13 9.53 8.50
C VAL A 410 10.31 9.78 7.58
N LEU A 411 10.21 9.47 6.28
CA LEU A 411 11.30 9.70 5.34
C LEU A 411 11.63 11.19 5.21
N ASP A 412 10.62 12.04 5.05
CA ASP A 412 10.78 13.50 5.00
C ASP A 412 11.55 14.00 6.24
N SER A 413 11.09 13.62 7.44
CA SER A 413 11.75 13.99 8.71
C SER A 413 13.19 13.44 8.81
N LEU A 414 13.46 12.22 8.35
CA LEU A 414 14.80 11.64 8.32
C LEU A 414 15.75 12.39 7.40
N LEU A 415 15.27 12.82 6.23
CA LEU A 415 16.08 13.57 5.28
C LEU A 415 16.31 15.01 5.76
N ILE A 416 15.35 15.61 6.47
CA ILE A 416 15.54 16.89 7.19
C ILE A 416 16.58 16.71 8.31
N SER A 417 16.53 15.62 9.09
CA SER A 417 17.55 15.29 10.09
C SER A 417 18.94 15.21 9.48
N LYS A 418 19.06 14.54 8.33
CA LYS A 418 20.32 14.49 7.55
C LYS A 418 20.81 15.87 7.16
N LEU A 419 19.93 16.71 6.59
CA LEU A 419 20.27 18.10 6.19
C LEU A 419 20.75 18.93 7.37
N ARG A 420 20.24 18.65 8.58
CA ARG A 420 20.66 19.29 9.84
C ARG A 420 21.81 18.59 10.54
N GLY A 421 22.63 17.83 9.82
CA GLY A 421 23.85 17.19 10.35
C GLY A 421 23.60 16.07 11.34
N GLY A 422 22.47 15.37 11.23
CA GLY A 422 22.14 14.24 12.10
C GLY A 422 21.46 14.61 13.41
N GLU A 423 20.78 15.78 13.44
CA GLU A 423 19.94 16.19 14.56
C GLU A 423 18.81 15.17 14.79
N ARG A 424 18.57 14.81 16.08
CA ARG A 424 17.38 14.03 16.45
C ARG A 424 16.17 14.95 16.44
N LEU A 425 15.20 14.67 15.59
CA LEU A 425 14.00 15.47 15.39
C LEU A 425 12.80 14.81 16.07
N GLU A 426 12.10 15.57 16.92
CA GLU A 426 10.77 15.21 17.41
C GLU A 426 9.76 15.35 16.27
N THR A 427 8.83 14.39 16.19
CA THR A 427 7.86 14.28 15.09
C THR A 427 6.40 14.29 15.58
N PRO A 428 5.94 15.37 16.25
CA PRO A 428 4.59 15.42 16.80
C PRO A 428 3.49 15.29 15.75
N HIS A 429 3.77 15.60 14.49
CA HIS A 429 2.87 15.43 13.35
C HIS A 429 2.67 13.94 12.97
N LEU A 430 3.58 13.05 13.35
CA LEU A 430 3.50 11.61 13.13
C LEU A 430 2.88 10.85 14.33
N LYS A 431 2.31 11.58 15.29
CA LYS A 431 1.62 11.00 16.42
C LYS A 431 0.19 10.60 16.07
N PHE A 432 0.05 9.59 15.22
CA PHE A 432 -1.23 8.98 14.91
C PHE A 432 -1.10 7.46 14.90
N ALA A 433 -2.18 6.80 15.28
CA ALA A 433 -2.24 5.36 15.39
C ALA A 433 -3.15 4.76 14.31
N TYR A 434 -2.82 3.55 13.85
CA TYR A 434 -3.70 2.76 13.00
C TYR A 434 -3.48 1.26 13.24
N ARG A 435 -4.40 0.45 12.74
CA ARG A 435 -4.27 -1.00 12.71
C ARG A 435 -4.33 -1.50 11.29
N SER A 436 -3.45 -2.42 10.94
CA SER A 436 -3.45 -3.10 9.66
C SER A 436 -4.03 -4.50 9.84
N GLU A 437 -5.09 -4.80 9.08
CA GLU A 437 -5.63 -6.16 8.98
C GLU A 437 -4.98 -6.95 7.85
N PHE A 438 -4.08 -6.32 7.08
CA PHE A 438 -3.37 -6.98 6.00
C PHE A 438 -2.47 -8.09 6.55
N ASP A 439 -2.73 -9.31 6.10
CA ASP A 439 -1.88 -10.47 6.36
C ASP A 439 -1.11 -10.83 5.10
N TRP A 440 0.19 -10.55 5.14
CA TRP A 440 1.08 -10.96 4.08
C TRP A 440 1.11 -12.50 3.98
N ARG A 441 1.10 -12.97 2.74
CA ARG A 441 1.31 -14.38 2.41
C ARG A 441 2.39 -14.48 1.35
N GLN A 442 3.26 -15.48 1.49
CA GLN A 442 4.29 -15.77 0.50
C GLN A 442 3.66 -15.90 -0.89
N PRO A 443 4.04 -15.05 -1.84
CA PRO A 443 3.60 -15.19 -3.21
C PRO A 443 4.03 -16.54 -3.81
N PRO A 444 3.33 -17.05 -4.84
CA PRO A 444 3.79 -18.21 -5.60
C PRO A 444 5.21 -17.99 -6.14
N PRO A 445 6.02 -19.04 -6.31
CA PRO A 445 7.33 -18.91 -6.93
C PRO A 445 7.25 -18.18 -8.28
N PRO A 446 8.29 -17.43 -8.68
CA PRO A 446 8.34 -16.84 -10.02
C PRO A 446 8.15 -17.93 -11.09
N PRO A 447 7.50 -17.61 -12.22
CA PRO A 447 7.39 -18.54 -13.33
C PRO A 447 8.78 -19.04 -13.78
N PRO A 448 8.91 -20.30 -14.22
CA PRO A 448 10.17 -20.86 -14.69
C PRO A 448 10.85 -19.97 -15.75
N GLY A 449 12.17 -19.82 -15.68
CA GLY A 449 12.96 -18.96 -16.59
C GLY A 449 12.78 -17.45 -16.38
N ARG A 450 12.21 -17.04 -15.23
CA ARG A 450 11.99 -15.61 -14.88
C ARG A 450 12.59 -15.23 -13.53
N ASP A 451 13.39 -16.09 -12.97
CA ASP A 451 14.16 -15.81 -11.77
C ASP A 451 15.45 -15.07 -12.13
N SER A 452 15.61 -13.82 -11.67
CA SER A 452 16.83 -13.03 -11.92
C SER A 452 18.10 -13.63 -11.27
N ARG A 453 17.92 -14.59 -10.35
CA ARG A 453 19.05 -15.29 -9.72
C ARG A 453 19.73 -16.30 -10.64
N GLU A 454 19.11 -16.65 -11.75
CA GLU A 454 19.63 -17.61 -12.73
C GLU A 454 20.26 -16.94 -13.96
N GLN A 455 20.25 -15.62 -14.01
CA GLN A 455 20.91 -14.79 -15.03
C GLN A 455 22.20 -14.17 -14.44
#